data_aef65df4f623c3c26e810c9b3d729d0c
#
_entry.id   aef65df4f623c3c26e810c9b3d729d0c
#
_cell.length_a   1.000
_cell.length_b   1.000
_cell.length_c   1.000
_cell.angle_alpha   90.00
_cell.angle_beta   90.00
_cell.angle_gamma   90.00
#
_symmetry.space_group_name_H-M   'P 1'
#
loop_
_entity.id
_entity.type
_entity.pdbx_description
1 polymer ?
#
loop_
_entity_poly.entity_id
_entity_poly.type
_entity_poly.pdbx_seq_one_letter_code
_entity_poly.pdbx_strand_id
1 'polypeptide(L)'
;MQAELTSLLAILLHHFQKQLLNPKNIMTNRTQTASIGSGSTALNWTNVLFFSIFHLIALIAAPLMFSWPALGVALLLHWLFGGIGICMGYHRMLSHRSFRVPRWLEYIIATFGALAIQGGPIFWVGGHRQHHAHTEDLNKDPYSASRGFWWSHIAWILYPSPESFDPKLYSQYAPDLAKQGFYRFLDRYFLALQVPLGVGLYALGGWSFVVYGIFVRSVLLWHSTWFVNSACHEQGYRNFAAKDGSRNLWWVSLLTYGEGWHNNHHAYPHVAKSGFRWWEIDTTWMAIRSLQLMGLAKKVNLYPKGTIVSK
;
A
#
# COMPACT_ATOMS: atom_id res chain seq x y z
N MET A 1 14.80 -28.85 11.71
CA MET A 1 15.11 -27.70 10.85
C MET A 1 13.85 -27.10 10.18
N GLN A 2 13.01 -27.89 9.48
CA GLN A 2 11.82 -27.40 8.77
C GLN A 2 10.69 -26.91 9.73
N ALA A 3 10.38 -27.70 10.77
CA ALA A 3 9.39 -27.34 11.79
C ALA A 3 9.84 -26.14 12.66
N GLU A 4 11.13 -26.04 12.91
CA GLU A 4 11.71 -24.93 13.68
C GLU A 4 11.65 -23.60 12.93
N LEU A 5 11.88 -23.60 11.61
CA LEU A 5 11.77 -22.38 10.78
C LEU A 5 10.32 -21.85 10.74
N THR A 6 9.36 -22.76 10.63
CA THR A 6 7.92 -22.39 10.62
C THR A 6 7.49 -21.82 11.97
N SER A 7 7.98 -22.44 13.07
CA SER A 7 7.74 -21.96 14.42
C SER A 7 8.41 -20.60 14.68
N LEU A 8 9.66 -20.42 14.21
CA LEU A 8 10.38 -19.15 14.34
C LEU A 8 9.70 -18.01 13.55
N LEU A 9 9.22 -18.31 12.34
CA LEU A 9 8.51 -17.33 11.51
C LEU A 9 7.19 -16.91 12.15
N ALA A 10 6.44 -17.86 12.70
CA ALA A 10 5.19 -17.58 13.41
C ALA A 10 5.41 -16.77 14.69
N ILE A 11 6.46 -17.08 15.44
CA ILE A 11 6.85 -16.36 16.66
C ILE A 11 7.32 -14.93 16.32
N LEU A 12 8.15 -14.77 15.29
CA LEU A 12 8.62 -13.46 14.84
C LEU A 12 7.45 -12.58 14.35
N LEU A 13 6.55 -13.13 13.55
CA LEU A 13 5.37 -12.42 13.06
C LEU A 13 4.43 -12.03 14.22
N HIS A 14 4.21 -12.93 15.18
CA HIS A 14 3.39 -12.65 16.36
C HIS A 14 4.02 -11.60 17.29
N HIS A 15 5.31 -11.72 17.55
CA HIS A 15 6.05 -10.76 18.39
C HIS A 15 6.08 -9.37 17.75
N PHE A 16 6.32 -9.32 16.44
CA PHE A 16 6.33 -8.11 15.63
C PHE A 16 4.95 -7.43 15.60
N GLN A 17 3.89 -8.20 15.38
CA GLN A 17 2.52 -7.70 15.43
C GLN A 17 2.16 -7.12 16.81
N LYS A 18 2.60 -7.78 17.89
CA LYS A 18 2.38 -7.32 19.27
C LYS A 18 3.14 -6.03 19.58
N GLN A 19 4.33 -5.84 19.01
CA GLN A 19 5.10 -4.60 19.15
C GLN A 19 4.55 -3.44 18.32
N LEU A 20 4.11 -3.68 17.08
CA LEU A 20 3.46 -2.68 16.22
C LEU A 20 2.14 -2.17 16.83
N LEU A 21 1.42 -3.03 17.55
CA LEU A 21 0.11 -2.72 18.12
C LEU A 21 0.16 -2.39 19.62
N ASN A 22 1.34 -2.35 20.25
CA ASN A 22 1.47 -2.08 21.68
C ASN A 22 1.45 -0.56 21.96
N PRO A 23 0.38 -0.02 22.57
CA PRO A 23 0.29 1.40 22.92
C PRO A 23 1.40 1.89 23.88
N LYS A 24 2.01 0.96 24.65
CA LYS A 24 3.06 1.31 25.63
C LYS A 24 4.39 1.67 24.94
N ASN A 25 4.70 1.09 23.79
CA ASN A 25 5.93 1.45 23.05
C ASN A 25 5.81 2.84 22.39
N ILE A 26 4.57 3.33 22.23
CA ILE A 26 4.26 4.67 21.72
C ILE A 26 4.33 5.72 22.85
N MET A 27 4.22 5.32 24.12
CA MET A 27 4.07 6.24 25.26
C MET A 27 5.34 6.56 26.03
N THR A 28 6.47 5.91 25.81
CA THR A 28 7.68 6.09 26.63
C THR A 28 8.50 7.36 26.35
N ASN A 29 8.08 8.21 25.39
CA ASN A 29 8.78 9.47 25.09
C ASN A 29 7.91 10.74 25.30
N ARG A 30 7.00 10.74 26.29
CA ARG A 30 6.08 11.85 26.54
C ARG A 30 6.58 12.96 27.48
N THR A 31 7.87 13.21 27.58
CA THR A 31 8.40 14.34 28.35
C THR A 31 9.48 15.11 27.60
N GLN A 32 9.15 15.60 26.41
CA GLN A 32 9.81 16.77 25.85
C GLN A 32 8.77 17.53 25.04
N THR A 33 8.59 18.80 25.40
CA THR A 33 7.82 19.78 24.64
C THR A 33 8.33 19.81 23.20
N ALA A 34 7.64 19.08 22.32
CA ALA A 34 7.98 19.01 20.90
C ALA A 34 7.59 20.35 20.25
N SER A 35 8.57 21.06 19.80
CA SER A 35 8.39 22.10 18.78
C SER A 35 7.81 21.42 17.52
N ILE A 36 6.67 21.89 17.08
CA ILE A 36 6.00 21.46 15.85
C ILE A 36 7.00 21.61 14.70
N GLY A 37 7.39 20.48 14.06
CA GLY A 37 8.22 20.53 12.84
C GLY A 37 9.38 19.54 12.72
N SER A 38 9.74 18.78 13.75
CA SER A 38 10.79 17.76 13.65
C SER A 38 10.21 16.36 13.61
N GLY A 39 10.27 15.69 12.45
CA GLY A 39 10.11 14.23 12.39
C GLY A 39 11.05 13.59 13.43
N SER A 40 10.65 12.43 13.99
CA SER A 40 11.52 11.69 14.91
C SER A 40 12.90 11.52 14.27
N THR A 41 13.96 11.90 14.96
CA THR A 41 15.34 11.63 14.55
C THR A 41 15.75 10.21 14.90
N ALA A 42 14.90 9.46 15.62
CA ALA A 42 15.19 8.10 16.05
C ALA A 42 14.62 7.06 15.06
N LEU A 43 15.46 6.09 14.70
CA LEU A 43 15.07 4.94 13.89
C LEU A 43 14.08 4.05 14.66
N ASN A 44 13.03 3.61 13.96
CA ASN A 44 12.21 2.50 14.41
C ASN A 44 12.91 1.17 14.07
N TRP A 45 13.67 0.64 14.99
CA TRP A 45 14.42 -0.60 14.78
C TRP A 45 13.54 -1.80 14.44
N THR A 46 12.29 -1.82 14.90
CA THR A 46 11.33 -2.87 14.53
C THR A 46 11.06 -2.84 13.02
N ASN A 47 10.77 -1.66 12.47
CA ASN A 47 10.56 -1.51 11.03
C ASN A 47 11.85 -1.77 10.24
N VAL A 48 12.99 -1.27 10.73
CA VAL A 48 14.30 -1.51 10.08
C VAL A 48 14.57 -3.01 9.98
N LEU A 49 14.44 -3.76 11.07
CA LEU A 49 14.66 -5.21 11.07
C LEU A 49 13.66 -5.94 10.16
N PHE A 50 12.39 -5.58 10.23
CA PHE A 50 11.36 -6.19 9.41
C PHE A 50 11.65 -6.04 7.90
N PHE A 51 11.83 -4.83 7.44
CA PHE A 51 12.14 -4.58 6.03
C PHE A 51 13.47 -5.20 5.62
N SER A 52 14.50 -5.12 6.48
CA SER A 52 15.82 -5.73 6.21
C SER A 52 15.71 -7.24 6.06
N ILE A 53 14.98 -7.94 6.92
CA ILE A 53 14.80 -9.39 6.84
C ILE A 53 14.12 -9.77 5.51
N PHE A 54 13.06 -9.08 5.11
CA PHE A 54 12.38 -9.35 3.85
C PHE A 54 13.31 -9.16 2.64
N HIS A 55 14.08 -8.06 2.64
CA HIS A 55 15.04 -7.79 1.56
C HIS A 55 16.17 -8.82 1.53
N LEU A 56 16.73 -9.19 2.68
CA LEU A 56 17.79 -10.21 2.75
C LEU A 56 17.30 -11.56 2.27
N ILE A 57 16.10 -11.98 2.67
CA ILE A 57 15.51 -13.24 2.18
C ILE A 57 15.27 -13.15 0.67
N ALA A 58 14.72 -12.04 0.16
CA ALA A 58 14.51 -11.87 -1.26
C ALA A 58 15.82 -11.86 -2.05
N LEU A 59 16.89 -11.24 -1.54
CA LEU A 59 18.19 -11.18 -2.23
C LEU A 59 18.98 -12.49 -2.18
N ILE A 60 18.94 -13.20 -1.03
CA ILE A 60 19.77 -14.37 -0.81
C ILE A 60 19.03 -15.67 -1.19
N ALA A 61 17.79 -15.84 -0.72
CA ALA A 61 17.06 -17.09 -0.93
C ALA A 61 16.42 -17.19 -2.32
N ALA A 62 16.03 -16.06 -2.94
CA ALA A 62 15.37 -16.12 -4.24
C ALA A 62 16.28 -16.70 -5.35
N PRO A 63 17.55 -16.28 -5.53
CA PRO A 63 18.41 -16.91 -6.52
C PRO A 63 18.63 -18.41 -6.29
N LEU A 64 18.72 -18.82 -5.02
CA LEU A 64 18.95 -20.23 -4.64
C LEU A 64 17.71 -21.11 -4.82
N MET A 65 16.53 -20.52 -4.80
CA MET A 65 15.22 -21.20 -4.89
C MET A 65 14.45 -20.82 -6.14
N PHE A 66 15.16 -20.35 -7.18
CA PHE A 66 14.51 -19.93 -8.42
C PHE A 66 13.80 -21.07 -9.11
N SER A 67 12.57 -20.82 -9.52
CA SER A 67 11.86 -21.63 -10.52
C SER A 67 10.88 -20.73 -11.28
N TRP A 68 10.64 -21.04 -12.55
CA TRP A 68 9.68 -20.30 -13.36
C TRP A 68 8.25 -20.30 -12.77
N PRO A 69 7.74 -21.44 -12.25
CA PRO A 69 6.45 -21.44 -11.55
C PRO A 69 6.43 -20.52 -10.31
N ALA A 70 7.52 -20.48 -9.52
CA ALA A 70 7.59 -19.61 -8.34
C ALA A 70 7.58 -18.11 -8.75
N LEU A 71 8.31 -17.75 -9.81
CA LEU A 71 8.22 -16.41 -10.37
C LEU A 71 6.81 -16.08 -10.85
N GLY A 72 6.13 -17.02 -11.54
CA GLY A 72 4.74 -16.88 -11.94
C GLY A 72 3.80 -16.65 -10.76
N VAL A 73 4.00 -17.38 -9.65
CA VAL A 73 3.25 -17.17 -8.39
C VAL A 73 3.52 -15.78 -7.83
N ALA A 74 4.78 -15.32 -7.78
CA ALA A 74 5.11 -13.98 -7.29
C ALA A 74 4.41 -12.89 -8.11
N LEU A 75 4.43 -12.97 -9.44
CA LEU A 75 3.78 -12.01 -10.34
C LEU A 75 2.26 -12.04 -10.20
N LEU A 76 1.66 -13.23 -10.10
CA LEU A 76 0.22 -13.37 -9.89
C LEU A 76 -0.21 -12.74 -8.55
N LEU A 77 0.50 -13.05 -7.47
CA LEU A 77 0.19 -12.51 -6.14
C LEU A 77 0.53 -11.01 -6.04
N HIS A 78 1.54 -10.52 -6.78
CA HIS A 78 1.81 -9.09 -6.90
C HIS A 78 0.61 -8.38 -7.55
N TRP A 79 0.06 -8.93 -8.62
CA TRP A 79 -1.15 -8.38 -9.25
C TRP A 79 -2.38 -8.49 -8.35
N LEU A 80 -2.64 -9.66 -7.74
CA LEU A 80 -3.80 -9.84 -6.86
C LEU A 80 -3.76 -8.90 -5.65
N PHE A 81 -2.64 -8.83 -4.94
CA PHE A 81 -2.56 -8.05 -3.71
C PHE A 81 -2.24 -6.58 -3.98
N GLY A 82 -1.41 -6.29 -4.96
CA GLY A 82 -1.11 -4.93 -5.41
C GLY A 82 -2.21 -4.33 -6.28
N GLY A 83 -2.47 -4.93 -7.44
CA GLY A 83 -3.43 -4.40 -8.41
C GLY A 83 -4.89 -4.44 -7.90
N ILE A 84 -5.35 -5.61 -7.47
CA ILE A 84 -6.73 -5.76 -6.99
C ILE A 84 -6.89 -5.31 -5.53
N GLY A 85 -5.96 -5.69 -4.64
CA GLY A 85 -6.05 -5.38 -3.22
C GLY A 85 -5.77 -3.90 -2.90
N ILE A 86 -4.59 -3.40 -3.30
CA ILE A 86 -4.19 -2.02 -3.01
C ILE A 86 -4.80 -1.03 -4.02
N CYS A 87 -4.47 -1.14 -5.31
CA CYS A 87 -4.84 -0.13 -6.30
C CYS A 87 -6.35 -0.05 -6.51
N MET A 88 -7.02 -1.18 -6.75
CA MET A 88 -8.48 -1.20 -6.93
C MET A 88 -9.21 -1.08 -5.59
N GLY A 89 -8.77 -1.84 -4.56
CA GLY A 89 -9.45 -1.97 -3.28
C GLY A 89 -9.20 -0.80 -2.34
N TYR A 90 -8.01 -0.73 -1.74
CA TYR A 90 -7.72 0.28 -0.72
C TYR A 90 -7.72 1.68 -1.30
N HIS A 91 -7.13 1.87 -2.47
CA HIS A 91 -6.98 3.18 -3.09
C HIS A 91 -8.29 3.66 -3.72
N ARG A 92 -8.75 3.06 -4.83
CA ARG A 92 -9.89 3.61 -5.60
C ARG A 92 -11.24 3.35 -4.94
N MET A 93 -11.46 2.14 -4.38
CA MET A 93 -12.75 1.77 -3.80
C MET A 93 -12.94 2.34 -2.38
N LEU A 94 -11.99 2.09 -1.47
CA LEU A 94 -12.15 2.45 -0.07
C LEU A 94 -11.71 3.89 0.23
N SER A 95 -10.57 4.37 -0.29
CA SER A 95 -10.11 5.74 -0.03
C SER A 95 -10.94 6.76 -0.78
N HIS A 96 -11.03 6.63 -2.10
CA HIS A 96 -11.64 7.65 -2.97
C HIS A 96 -13.11 7.39 -3.29
N ARG A 97 -13.63 6.18 -2.94
CA ARG A 97 -15.03 5.80 -3.20
C ARG A 97 -15.44 6.03 -4.67
N SER A 98 -14.51 5.79 -5.59
CA SER A 98 -14.69 6.04 -7.02
C SER A 98 -15.65 5.07 -7.71
N PHE A 99 -15.96 3.95 -7.06
CA PHE A 99 -16.99 2.99 -7.43
C PHE A 99 -17.45 2.17 -6.21
N ARG A 100 -18.49 1.35 -6.39
CA ARG A 100 -19.00 0.45 -5.34
C ARG A 100 -19.21 -0.95 -5.90
N VAL A 101 -19.01 -1.96 -5.04
CA VAL A 101 -19.30 -3.37 -5.33
C VAL A 101 -20.18 -3.95 -4.22
N PRO A 102 -20.80 -5.14 -4.42
CA PRO A 102 -21.48 -5.85 -3.34
C PRO A 102 -20.52 -6.11 -2.16
N ARG A 103 -21.07 -6.11 -0.95
CA ARG A 103 -20.27 -6.20 0.30
C ARG A 103 -19.36 -7.43 0.37
N TRP A 104 -19.82 -8.57 -0.11
CA TRP A 104 -19.02 -9.78 -0.14
C TRP A 104 -17.75 -9.62 -1.00
N LEU A 105 -17.88 -8.97 -2.17
CA LEU A 105 -16.75 -8.70 -3.05
C LEU A 105 -15.82 -7.62 -2.48
N GLU A 106 -16.39 -6.58 -1.84
CA GLU A 106 -15.61 -5.56 -1.12
C GLU A 106 -14.72 -6.21 -0.06
N TYR A 107 -15.25 -7.18 0.69
CA TYR A 107 -14.49 -7.90 1.72
C TYR A 107 -13.39 -8.79 1.13
N ILE A 108 -13.63 -9.47 0.02
CA ILE A 108 -12.60 -10.24 -0.70
C ILE A 108 -11.47 -9.31 -1.17
N ILE A 109 -11.82 -8.22 -1.84
CA ILE A 109 -10.86 -7.24 -2.34
C ILE A 109 -10.06 -6.62 -1.18
N ALA A 110 -10.71 -6.26 -0.08
CA ALA A 110 -10.05 -5.71 1.09
C ALA A 110 -9.10 -6.72 1.76
N THR A 111 -9.44 -8.02 1.75
CA THR A 111 -8.55 -9.08 2.23
C THR A 111 -7.31 -9.19 1.37
N PHE A 112 -7.42 -9.07 0.05
CA PHE A 112 -6.25 -9.01 -0.83
C PHE A 112 -5.36 -7.81 -0.53
N GLY A 113 -5.95 -6.64 -0.18
CA GLY A 113 -5.20 -5.47 0.28
C GLY A 113 -4.42 -5.75 1.58
N ALA A 114 -5.03 -6.45 2.55
CA ALA A 114 -4.36 -6.84 3.79
C ALA A 114 -3.19 -7.80 3.54
N LEU A 115 -3.31 -8.70 2.56
CA LEU A 115 -2.25 -9.62 2.15
C LEU A 115 -1.07 -8.94 1.43
N ALA A 116 -1.18 -7.68 1.05
CA ALA A 116 -0.09 -6.90 0.44
C ALA A 116 1.03 -6.51 1.43
N ILE A 117 0.82 -6.67 2.74
CA ILE A 117 1.76 -6.30 3.81
C ILE A 117 2.14 -4.80 3.76
N GLN A 118 1.13 -3.95 3.53
CA GLN A 118 1.28 -2.47 3.59
C GLN A 118 0.48 -1.85 4.75
N GLY A 119 0.12 -2.66 5.73
CA GLY A 119 -0.80 -2.29 6.80
C GLY A 119 -2.22 -2.76 6.55
N GLY A 120 -3.08 -2.62 7.55
CA GLY A 120 -4.49 -2.94 7.42
C GLY A 120 -5.28 -1.81 6.73
N PRO A 121 -6.57 -2.04 6.44
CA PRO A 121 -7.37 -1.09 5.66
C PRO A 121 -7.62 0.25 6.36
N ILE A 122 -7.70 0.29 7.69
CA ILE A 122 -7.92 1.55 8.42
C ILE A 122 -6.64 2.38 8.40
N PHE A 123 -5.49 1.74 8.64
CA PHE A 123 -4.18 2.38 8.57
C PHE A 123 -3.93 2.93 7.16
N TRP A 124 -4.02 2.10 6.13
CA TRP A 124 -3.69 2.47 4.76
C TRP A 124 -4.62 3.56 4.21
N VAL A 125 -5.93 3.36 4.33
CA VAL A 125 -6.95 4.30 3.83
C VAL A 125 -6.92 5.60 4.61
N GLY A 126 -6.74 5.52 5.94
CA GLY A 126 -6.61 6.71 6.79
C GLY A 126 -5.40 7.55 6.41
N GLY A 127 -4.22 6.91 6.26
CA GLY A 127 -3.00 7.60 5.84
C GLY A 127 -3.11 8.21 4.44
N HIS A 128 -3.73 7.51 3.50
CA HIS A 128 -3.93 8.02 2.14
C HIS A 128 -4.92 9.19 2.07
N ARG A 129 -6.02 9.14 2.84
CA ARG A 129 -6.94 10.27 2.94
C ARG A 129 -6.30 11.47 3.65
N GLN A 130 -5.45 11.24 4.64
CA GLN A 130 -4.66 12.29 5.29
C GLN A 130 -3.71 12.95 4.28
N HIS A 131 -2.99 12.14 3.49
CA HIS A 131 -2.12 12.62 2.43
C HIS A 131 -2.88 13.54 1.45
N HIS A 132 -4.01 13.11 0.91
CA HIS A 132 -4.82 13.95 0.00
C HIS A 132 -5.36 15.21 0.65
N ALA A 133 -5.64 15.19 1.95
CA ALA A 133 -6.08 16.39 2.68
C ALA A 133 -4.95 17.41 2.91
N HIS A 134 -3.70 16.94 2.93
CA HIS A 134 -2.53 17.72 3.32
C HIS A 134 -1.31 17.49 2.41
N THR A 135 -1.52 17.15 1.14
CA THR A 135 -0.45 16.80 0.19
C THR A 135 0.69 17.82 0.27
N GLU A 136 1.91 17.33 0.43
CA GLU A 136 3.16 18.10 0.54
C GLU A 136 3.30 19.02 1.77
N ASP A 137 2.34 19.01 2.70
CA ASP A 137 2.52 19.66 4.01
C ASP A 137 3.58 18.90 4.82
N LEU A 138 4.67 19.58 5.15
CA LEU A 138 5.81 18.99 5.87
C LEU A 138 5.44 18.46 7.26
N ASN A 139 4.37 18.94 7.88
CA ASN A 139 3.96 18.59 9.22
C ASN A 139 2.80 17.59 9.28
N LYS A 140 1.98 17.53 8.24
CA LYS A 140 0.74 16.76 8.25
C LYS A 140 0.71 15.62 7.25
N ASP A 141 1.51 15.69 6.17
CA ASP A 141 1.65 14.61 5.21
C ASP A 141 2.83 13.71 5.64
N PRO A 142 2.58 12.48 6.12
CA PRO A 142 3.64 11.64 6.67
C PRO A 142 4.72 11.27 5.66
N TYR A 143 4.38 11.16 4.39
CA TYR A 143 5.30 10.81 3.30
C TYR A 143 5.44 11.93 2.27
N SER A 144 5.34 13.18 2.73
CA SER A 144 5.49 14.37 1.89
C SER A 144 6.75 14.31 1.01
N ALA A 145 6.55 14.43 -0.30
CA ALA A 145 7.66 14.48 -1.27
C ALA A 145 8.49 15.76 -1.13
N SER A 146 7.95 16.81 -0.51
CA SER A 146 8.70 18.03 -0.19
C SER A 146 9.85 17.82 0.80
N ARG A 147 9.92 16.64 1.47
CA ARG A 147 11.07 16.20 2.28
C ARG A 147 12.14 15.47 1.46
N GLY A 148 11.92 15.29 0.16
CA GLY A 148 12.83 14.64 -0.78
C GLY A 148 12.47 13.18 -1.07
N PHE A 149 13.11 12.65 -2.14
CA PHE A 149 12.85 11.32 -2.70
C PHE A 149 12.93 10.20 -1.66
N TRP A 150 14.03 10.11 -0.93
CA TRP A 150 14.25 8.99 0.01
C TRP A 150 13.30 9.04 1.21
N TRP A 151 12.88 10.25 1.61
CA TRP A 151 11.86 10.39 2.64
C TRP A 151 10.56 9.77 2.17
N SER A 152 10.01 10.24 1.05
CA SER A 152 8.72 9.79 0.52
C SER A 152 8.76 8.34 0.05
N HIS A 153 9.93 7.81 -0.34
CA HIS A 153 10.10 6.43 -0.74
C HIS A 153 10.03 5.47 0.46
N ILE A 154 10.87 5.64 1.47
CA ILE A 154 10.97 4.67 2.58
C ILE A 154 11.25 5.30 3.95
N ALA A 155 11.96 6.43 4.01
CA ALA A 155 12.46 6.92 5.31
C ALA A 155 11.33 7.28 6.28
N TRP A 156 10.18 7.72 5.80
CA TRP A 156 9.00 8.02 6.62
C TRP A 156 8.51 6.82 7.45
N ILE A 157 8.76 5.58 7.00
CA ILE A 157 8.43 4.35 7.72
C ILE A 157 9.54 4.01 8.74
N LEU A 158 10.78 4.34 8.41
CA LEU A 158 11.94 4.04 9.25
C LEU A 158 12.15 5.07 10.36
N TYR A 159 11.72 6.32 10.12
CA TYR A 159 11.77 7.45 11.06
C TYR A 159 10.36 8.00 11.33
N PRO A 160 9.46 7.19 11.87
CA PRO A 160 8.08 7.63 12.05
C PRO A 160 8.01 8.77 13.07
N SER A 161 7.23 9.81 12.76
CA SER A 161 6.81 10.74 13.79
C SER A 161 5.84 10.04 14.76
N PRO A 162 5.67 10.51 16.00
CA PRO A 162 4.70 9.95 16.93
C PRO A 162 3.28 9.88 16.37
N GLU A 163 2.96 10.76 15.41
CA GLU A 163 1.65 10.84 14.76
C GLU A 163 1.55 9.88 13.56
N SER A 164 2.67 9.49 12.93
CA SER A 164 2.70 8.68 11.70
C SER A 164 2.16 7.26 11.87
N PHE A 165 2.01 6.78 13.12
CA PHE A 165 1.48 5.44 13.43
C PHE A 165 0.45 5.47 14.56
N ASP A 166 -0.19 6.63 14.83
CA ASP A 166 -1.29 6.69 15.80
C ASP A 166 -2.58 6.10 15.20
N PRO A 167 -3.04 4.93 15.69
CA PRO A 167 -4.28 4.30 15.21
C PRO A 167 -5.51 5.20 15.35
N LYS A 168 -5.51 6.14 16.32
CA LYS A 168 -6.61 7.08 16.52
C LYS A 168 -6.65 8.11 15.40
N LEU A 169 -5.49 8.60 14.95
CA LEU A 169 -5.41 9.55 13.84
C LEU A 169 -5.95 8.93 12.55
N TYR A 170 -5.50 7.73 12.19
CA TYR A 170 -6.00 7.05 10.99
C TYR A 170 -7.49 6.71 11.07
N SER A 171 -7.99 6.36 12.27
CA SER A 171 -9.42 6.15 12.49
C SER A 171 -10.25 7.43 12.29
N GLN A 172 -9.68 8.62 12.53
CA GLN A 172 -10.36 9.90 12.26
C GLN A 172 -10.50 10.16 10.75
N TYR A 173 -9.49 9.79 9.94
CA TYR A 173 -9.56 9.91 8.47
C TYR A 173 -10.37 8.78 7.81
N ALA A 174 -10.49 7.61 8.46
CA ALA A 174 -11.25 6.47 7.98
C ALA A 174 -12.36 6.00 8.96
N PRO A 175 -13.25 6.89 9.45
CA PRO A 175 -14.25 6.55 10.47
C PRO A 175 -15.30 5.55 9.96
N ASP A 176 -15.54 5.53 8.66
CA ASP A 176 -16.43 4.59 7.99
C ASP A 176 -15.91 3.14 8.06
N LEU A 177 -14.58 2.95 8.00
CA LEU A 177 -13.94 1.64 8.14
C LEU A 177 -13.75 1.29 9.62
N ALA A 178 -13.32 2.22 10.45
CA ALA A 178 -13.05 2.01 11.88
C ALA A 178 -14.28 1.53 12.66
N LYS A 179 -15.50 1.87 12.23
CA LYS A 179 -16.75 1.40 12.84
C LYS A 179 -17.07 -0.07 12.53
N GLN A 180 -16.44 -0.67 11.51
CA GLN A 180 -16.80 -2.01 11.03
C GLN A 180 -15.85 -3.08 11.58
N GLY A 181 -16.40 -4.13 12.19
CA GLY A 181 -15.64 -5.23 12.81
C GLY A 181 -14.70 -5.93 11.84
N PHE A 182 -15.13 -6.13 10.57
CA PHE A 182 -14.33 -6.78 9.55
C PHE A 182 -13.03 -6.01 9.23
N TYR A 183 -13.12 -4.69 9.05
CA TYR A 183 -11.92 -3.88 8.77
C TYR A 183 -11.00 -3.77 9.97
N ARG A 184 -11.55 -3.71 11.21
CA ARG A 184 -10.74 -3.79 12.43
C ARG A 184 -10.02 -5.13 12.55
N PHE A 185 -10.68 -6.24 12.16
CA PHE A 185 -10.05 -7.56 12.10
C PHE A 185 -8.89 -7.59 11.11
N LEU A 186 -9.10 -7.13 9.87
CA LEU A 186 -8.03 -7.06 8.88
C LEU A 186 -6.89 -6.14 9.33
N ASP A 187 -7.21 -4.99 9.92
CA ASP A 187 -6.22 -4.02 10.42
C ASP A 187 -5.34 -4.62 11.52
N ARG A 188 -5.95 -5.41 12.40
CA ARG A 188 -5.25 -6.06 13.50
C ARG A 188 -4.43 -7.28 13.07
N TYR A 189 -4.90 -8.04 12.08
CA TYR A 189 -4.35 -9.36 11.75
C TYR A 189 -3.73 -9.49 10.36
N PHE A 190 -3.48 -8.38 9.64
CA PHE A 190 -2.94 -8.43 8.27
C PHE A 190 -1.63 -9.22 8.15
N LEU A 191 -0.75 -9.19 9.15
CA LEU A 191 0.46 -10.00 9.16
C LEU A 191 0.16 -11.47 9.44
N ALA A 192 -0.78 -11.77 10.35
CA ALA A 192 -1.14 -13.15 10.66
C ALA A 192 -1.77 -13.88 9.47
N LEU A 193 -2.38 -13.14 8.53
CA LEU A 193 -2.90 -13.70 7.28
C LEU A 193 -1.80 -14.29 6.37
N GLN A 194 -0.53 -13.92 6.60
CA GLN A 194 0.59 -14.52 5.86
C GLN A 194 0.83 -15.98 6.26
N VAL A 195 0.41 -16.41 7.45
CA VAL A 195 0.59 -17.79 7.90
C VAL A 195 -0.22 -18.77 7.05
N PRO A 196 -1.57 -18.66 6.92
CA PRO A 196 -2.33 -19.54 6.04
C PRO A 196 -1.91 -19.41 4.57
N LEU A 197 -1.55 -18.20 4.10
CA LEU A 197 -0.99 -18.05 2.77
C LEU A 197 0.30 -18.83 2.59
N GLY A 198 1.24 -18.74 3.54
CA GLY A 198 2.51 -19.44 3.51
C GLY A 198 2.35 -20.96 3.56
N VAL A 199 1.42 -21.48 4.39
CA VAL A 199 1.08 -22.90 4.42
C VAL A 199 0.54 -23.37 3.06
N GLY A 200 -0.37 -22.62 2.46
CA GLY A 200 -0.90 -22.94 1.13
C GLY A 200 0.17 -22.93 0.04
N LEU A 201 1.02 -21.90 0.03
CA LEU A 201 2.14 -21.80 -0.92
C LEU A 201 3.14 -22.96 -0.75
N TYR A 202 3.45 -23.30 0.50
CA TYR A 202 4.33 -24.44 0.79
C TYR A 202 3.74 -25.75 0.30
N ALA A 203 2.46 -25.99 0.54
CA ALA A 203 1.77 -27.20 0.06
C ALA A 203 1.73 -27.32 -1.48
N LEU A 204 1.68 -26.19 -2.19
CA LEU A 204 1.60 -26.13 -3.66
C LEU A 204 2.97 -26.25 -4.33
N GLY A 205 4.06 -25.72 -3.75
CA GLY A 205 5.34 -25.62 -4.42
C GLY A 205 6.55 -25.51 -3.48
N GLY A 206 6.38 -25.89 -2.21
CA GLY A 206 7.47 -25.90 -1.22
C GLY A 206 8.01 -24.51 -0.90
N TRP A 207 9.24 -24.46 -0.42
CA TRP A 207 9.90 -23.21 0.00
C TRP A 207 10.10 -22.22 -1.14
N SER A 208 10.26 -22.68 -2.38
CA SER A 208 10.36 -21.79 -3.55
C SER A 208 9.12 -20.90 -3.67
N PHE A 209 7.92 -21.47 -3.54
CA PHE A 209 6.67 -20.70 -3.59
C PHE A 209 6.51 -19.76 -2.39
N VAL A 210 6.94 -20.16 -1.19
CA VAL A 210 6.93 -19.30 0.00
C VAL A 210 7.86 -18.10 -0.17
N VAL A 211 9.12 -18.32 -0.61
CA VAL A 211 10.10 -17.26 -0.82
C VAL A 211 9.60 -16.27 -1.87
N TYR A 212 9.14 -16.78 -3.00
CA TYR A 212 8.66 -15.92 -4.08
C TYR A 212 7.30 -15.27 -3.79
N GLY A 213 6.34 -16.02 -3.25
CA GLY A 213 4.98 -15.55 -3.01
C GLY A 213 4.83 -14.61 -1.80
N ILE A 214 5.75 -14.69 -0.82
CA ILE A 214 5.72 -13.80 0.34
C ILE A 214 6.82 -12.74 0.25
N PHE A 215 8.10 -13.15 0.18
CA PHE A 215 9.22 -12.22 0.37
C PHE A 215 9.53 -11.43 -0.91
N VAL A 216 9.80 -12.10 -2.03
CA VAL A 216 10.10 -11.43 -3.31
C VAL A 216 8.94 -10.54 -3.74
N ARG A 217 7.72 -11.10 -3.73
CA ARG A 217 6.52 -10.35 -4.08
C ARG A 217 6.32 -9.11 -3.20
N SER A 218 6.53 -9.21 -1.87
CA SER A 218 6.34 -8.06 -0.98
C SER A 218 7.36 -6.97 -1.21
N VAL A 219 8.64 -7.31 -1.37
CA VAL A 219 9.70 -6.34 -1.66
C VAL A 219 9.39 -5.60 -2.97
N LEU A 220 9.07 -6.33 -4.04
CA LEU A 220 8.70 -5.72 -5.32
C LEU A 220 7.48 -4.80 -5.19
N LEU A 221 6.45 -5.24 -4.46
CA LEU A 221 5.22 -4.48 -4.30
C LEU A 221 5.43 -3.20 -3.47
N TRP A 222 6.22 -3.26 -2.41
CA TRP A 222 6.54 -2.08 -1.61
C TRP A 222 7.25 -1.02 -2.43
N HIS A 223 8.32 -1.38 -3.13
CA HIS A 223 9.05 -0.42 -3.99
C HIS A 223 8.16 0.12 -5.10
N SER A 224 7.34 -0.72 -5.73
CA SER A 224 6.38 -0.25 -6.75
C SER A 224 5.47 0.83 -6.18
N THR A 225 4.86 0.61 -5.01
CA THR A 225 3.97 1.58 -4.35
C THR A 225 4.73 2.83 -3.89
N TRP A 226 5.91 2.66 -3.29
CA TRP A 226 6.71 3.80 -2.83
C TRP A 226 7.21 4.69 -3.96
N PHE A 227 7.41 4.16 -5.17
CA PHE A 227 7.71 4.99 -6.35
C PHE A 227 6.57 5.92 -6.72
N VAL A 228 5.32 5.59 -6.41
CA VAL A 228 4.20 6.52 -6.58
C VAL A 228 4.38 7.75 -5.70
N ASN A 229 4.81 7.57 -4.45
CA ASN A 229 5.01 8.68 -3.51
C ASN A 229 6.30 9.47 -3.80
N SER A 230 7.33 8.85 -4.37
CA SER A 230 8.65 9.46 -4.60
C SER A 230 8.85 9.89 -6.06
N ALA A 231 8.99 8.92 -6.98
CA ALA A 231 9.32 9.20 -8.37
C ALA A 231 8.23 10.02 -9.10
N CYS A 232 6.94 9.77 -8.80
CA CYS A 232 5.84 10.52 -9.41
C CYS A 232 5.66 11.95 -8.86
N HIS A 233 6.46 12.38 -7.90
CA HIS A 233 6.55 13.78 -7.49
C HIS A 233 7.80 14.50 -8.01
N GLU A 234 8.76 13.77 -8.56
CA GLU A 234 9.99 14.36 -9.13
C GLU A 234 10.06 14.28 -10.64
N GLN A 235 9.57 13.18 -11.23
CA GLN A 235 9.76 12.86 -12.66
C GLN A 235 8.43 12.68 -13.37
N GLY A 236 8.43 12.98 -14.66
CA GLY A 236 7.28 12.79 -15.53
C GLY A 236 6.63 14.10 -15.99
N TYR A 237 5.45 13.98 -16.58
CA TYR A 237 4.70 15.11 -17.12
C TYR A 237 3.40 15.35 -16.35
N ARG A 238 2.74 16.47 -16.64
CA ARG A 238 1.45 16.84 -16.06
C ARG A 238 0.41 17.00 -17.17
N ASN A 239 -0.78 16.45 -16.94
CA ASN A 239 -1.95 16.71 -17.78
C ASN A 239 -2.80 17.84 -17.19
N PHE A 240 -2.78 17.99 -15.88
CA PHE A 240 -3.63 18.92 -15.15
C PHE A 240 -2.84 19.77 -14.18
N ALA A 241 -3.33 21.00 -13.94
CA ALA A 241 -2.79 21.88 -12.92
C ALA A 241 -3.27 21.41 -11.53
N ALA A 242 -2.57 20.45 -10.94
CA ALA A 242 -2.73 20.08 -9.54
C ALA A 242 -1.98 21.06 -8.63
N LYS A 243 -2.43 21.22 -7.38
CA LYS A 243 -1.81 22.13 -6.40
C LYS A 243 -0.48 21.63 -5.84
N ASP A 244 -0.15 20.37 -6.08
CA ASP A 244 1.04 19.66 -5.61
C ASP A 244 2.01 19.34 -6.76
N GLY A 245 3.14 18.70 -6.44
CA GLY A 245 4.18 18.29 -7.38
C GLY A 245 3.88 17.03 -8.19
N SER A 246 2.70 16.43 -8.05
CA SER A 246 2.36 15.15 -8.67
C SER A 246 2.53 15.17 -10.20
N ARG A 247 3.07 14.08 -10.76
CA ARG A 247 3.38 13.90 -12.18
C ARG A 247 2.94 12.53 -12.66
N ASN A 248 2.70 12.41 -13.96
CA ASN A 248 2.41 11.15 -14.64
C ASN A 248 3.73 10.50 -15.08
N LEU A 249 3.96 9.26 -14.64
CA LEU A 249 5.20 8.53 -14.92
C LEU A 249 4.88 7.11 -15.39
N TRP A 250 5.11 6.85 -16.67
CA TRP A 250 4.64 5.64 -17.36
C TRP A 250 5.21 4.33 -16.80
N TRP A 251 6.49 4.30 -16.44
CA TRP A 251 7.10 3.07 -15.92
C TRP A 251 6.60 2.74 -14.50
N VAL A 252 6.33 3.76 -13.67
CA VAL A 252 5.68 3.54 -12.38
C VAL A 252 4.25 3.04 -12.59
N SER A 253 3.53 3.61 -13.57
CA SER A 253 2.18 3.16 -13.90
C SER A 253 2.15 1.69 -14.34
N LEU A 254 3.16 1.23 -15.07
CA LEU A 254 3.27 -0.17 -15.45
C LEU A 254 3.44 -1.07 -14.21
N LEU A 255 4.32 -0.69 -13.28
CA LEU A 255 4.58 -1.44 -12.05
C LEU A 255 3.41 -1.42 -11.06
N THR A 256 2.58 -0.38 -11.11
CA THR A 256 1.48 -0.11 -10.15
C THR A 256 0.10 -0.16 -10.80
N TYR A 257 -0.02 -0.81 -11.96
CA TYR A 257 -1.31 -1.08 -12.60
C TYR A 257 -2.15 0.16 -12.91
N GLY A 258 -1.50 1.33 -13.09
CA GLY A 258 -2.16 2.59 -13.43
C GLY A 258 -1.97 3.72 -12.41
N GLU A 259 -1.42 3.46 -11.20
CA GLU A 259 -1.28 4.51 -10.17
C GLU A 259 -0.16 5.52 -10.47
N GLY A 260 0.76 5.19 -11.40
CA GLY A 260 1.76 6.14 -11.90
C GLY A 260 1.18 7.28 -12.76
N TRP A 261 -0.11 7.24 -13.14
CA TRP A 261 -0.82 8.41 -13.68
C TRP A 261 -1.24 9.36 -12.55
N HIS A 262 -0.28 9.75 -11.75
CA HIS A 262 -0.45 10.33 -10.43
C HIS A 262 -0.92 11.79 -10.46
N ASN A 263 -0.49 12.57 -11.45
CA ASN A 263 -1.03 13.93 -11.66
C ASN A 263 -2.52 13.89 -12.05
N ASN A 264 -2.93 12.95 -12.89
CA ASN A 264 -4.34 12.79 -13.23
C ASN A 264 -5.16 12.45 -12.00
N HIS A 265 -4.63 11.54 -11.16
CA HIS A 265 -5.26 11.12 -9.94
C HIS A 265 -5.40 12.27 -8.92
N HIS A 266 -4.33 13.04 -8.67
CA HIS A 266 -4.37 14.17 -7.74
C HIS A 266 -5.31 15.29 -8.21
N ALA A 267 -5.42 15.50 -9.53
CA ALA A 267 -6.39 16.44 -10.10
C ALA A 267 -7.85 15.95 -9.98
N TYR A 268 -8.07 14.63 -10.08
CA TYR A 268 -9.41 14.02 -10.08
C TYR A 268 -9.46 12.75 -9.20
N PRO A 269 -9.28 12.87 -7.88
CA PRO A 269 -9.09 11.70 -7.01
C PRO A 269 -10.29 10.75 -6.93
N HIS A 270 -11.50 11.27 -7.17
CA HIS A 270 -12.71 10.45 -7.14
C HIS A 270 -13.01 9.70 -8.45
N VAL A 271 -12.21 9.86 -9.49
CA VAL A 271 -12.38 9.18 -10.77
C VAL A 271 -11.81 7.76 -10.70
N ALA A 272 -12.56 6.79 -11.22
CA ALA A 272 -12.16 5.38 -11.18
C ALA A 272 -11.07 5.03 -12.20
N LYS A 273 -10.89 5.85 -13.24
CA LYS A 273 -9.87 5.69 -14.29
C LYS A 273 -8.76 6.70 -14.06
N SER A 274 -7.54 6.27 -13.68
CA SER A 274 -6.40 7.18 -13.50
C SER A 274 -5.78 7.62 -14.82
N GLY A 275 -5.72 6.75 -15.83
CA GLY A 275 -5.28 7.11 -17.17
C GLY A 275 -6.28 8.04 -17.87
N PHE A 276 -5.84 9.20 -18.38
CA PHE A 276 -6.66 10.15 -19.10
C PHE A 276 -6.49 10.01 -20.62
N ARG A 277 -5.24 10.05 -21.11
CA ARG A 277 -4.93 9.91 -22.54
C ARG A 277 -5.15 8.48 -23.00
N TRP A 278 -5.39 8.25 -24.29
CA TRP A 278 -5.66 6.93 -24.85
C TRP A 278 -4.52 5.92 -24.62
N TRP A 279 -3.29 6.39 -24.57
CA TRP A 279 -2.09 5.56 -24.33
C TRP A 279 -1.70 5.42 -22.86
N GLU A 280 -2.35 6.13 -21.96
CA GLU A 280 -2.17 6.00 -20.52
C GLU A 280 -2.88 4.73 -20.02
N ILE A 281 -2.22 3.59 -20.24
CA ILE A 281 -2.77 2.27 -19.91
C ILE A 281 -2.97 2.17 -18.40
N ASP A 282 -4.17 1.78 -18.00
CA ASP A 282 -4.60 1.65 -16.62
C ASP A 282 -5.29 0.29 -16.43
N THR A 283 -4.51 -0.72 -16.04
CA THR A 283 -5.02 -2.09 -15.90
C THR A 283 -5.95 -2.25 -14.69
N THR A 284 -5.80 -1.42 -13.66
CA THR A 284 -6.78 -1.34 -12.55
C THR A 284 -8.14 -0.87 -13.06
N TRP A 285 -8.16 0.14 -13.93
CA TRP A 285 -9.40 0.57 -14.58
C TRP A 285 -10.01 -0.54 -15.44
N MET A 286 -9.19 -1.29 -16.17
CA MET A 286 -9.69 -2.42 -16.98
C MET A 286 -10.39 -3.45 -16.09
N ALA A 287 -9.84 -3.78 -14.91
CA ALA A 287 -10.48 -4.66 -13.94
C ALA A 287 -11.79 -4.09 -13.39
N ILE A 288 -11.82 -2.80 -13.02
CA ILE A 288 -13.07 -2.11 -12.59
C ILE A 288 -14.11 -2.15 -13.70
N ARG A 289 -13.71 -1.90 -14.94
CA ARG A 289 -14.61 -1.92 -16.10
C ARG A 289 -15.16 -3.33 -16.36
N SER A 290 -14.37 -4.38 -16.21
CA SER A 290 -14.83 -5.76 -16.30
C SER A 290 -15.86 -6.07 -15.21
N LEU A 291 -15.63 -5.66 -13.96
CA LEU A 291 -16.64 -5.79 -12.90
C LEU A 291 -17.93 -5.00 -13.23
N GLN A 292 -17.79 -3.82 -13.84
CA GLN A 292 -18.96 -3.03 -14.25
C GLN A 292 -19.76 -3.71 -15.35
N LEU A 293 -19.11 -4.29 -16.34
CA LEU A 293 -19.77 -5.06 -17.40
C LEU A 293 -20.49 -6.30 -16.86
N MET A 294 -19.96 -6.92 -15.82
CA MET A 294 -20.60 -8.03 -15.09
C MET A 294 -21.72 -7.57 -14.13
N GLY A 295 -22.01 -6.26 -14.03
CA GLY A 295 -23.02 -5.72 -13.12
C GLY A 295 -22.58 -5.69 -11.65
N LEU A 296 -21.33 -6.04 -11.34
CA LEU A 296 -20.77 -6.08 -10.00
C LEU A 296 -20.24 -4.72 -9.53
N ALA A 297 -19.68 -3.89 -10.42
CA ALA A 297 -19.30 -2.53 -10.06
C ALA A 297 -20.39 -1.54 -10.45
N LYS A 298 -20.80 -0.70 -9.50
CA LYS A 298 -21.85 0.33 -9.63
C LYS A 298 -21.32 1.70 -9.22
N LYS A 299 -22.00 2.77 -9.61
CA LYS A 299 -21.65 4.17 -9.28
C LYS A 299 -20.19 4.47 -9.62
N VAL A 300 -19.77 4.09 -10.82
CA VAL A 300 -18.41 4.27 -11.31
C VAL A 300 -18.25 5.72 -11.78
N ASN A 301 -17.40 6.46 -11.09
CA ASN A 301 -17.12 7.86 -11.40
C ASN A 301 -16.12 7.94 -12.56
N LEU A 302 -16.43 8.76 -13.54
CA LEU A 302 -15.57 9.02 -14.70
C LEU A 302 -15.21 10.51 -14.75
N TYR A 303 -14.25 10.86 -15.60
CA TYR A 303 -13.93 12.26 -15.87
C TYR A 303 -15.19 13.03 -16.32
N PRO A 304 -15.38 14.27 -15.88
CA PRO A 304 -16.44 15.13 -16.37
C PRO A 304 -16.39 15.27 -17.89
N LYS A 305 -17.55 15.36 -18.54
CA LYS A 305 -17.60 15.62 -19.99
C LYS A 305 -16.94 16.96 -20.31
N GLY A 306 -16.10 16.99 -21.33
CA GLY A 306 -15.38 18.20 -21.72
C GLY A 306 -14.09 18.46 -20.94
N THR A 307 -13.65 17.54 -20.06
CA THR A 307 -12.32 17.64 -19.43
C THR A 307 -11.24 17.70 -20.51
N ILE A 308 -10.39 18.72 -20.46
CA ILE A 308 -9.24 18.91 -21.37
C ILE A 308 -7.95 18.98 -20.59
N VAL A 309 -6.85 18.60 -21.24
CA VAL A 309 -5.48 18.75 -20.67
C VAL A 309 -5.16 20.22 -20.51
N SER A 310 -4.61 20.60 -19.37
CA SER A 310 -4.09 21.96 -19.17
C SER A 310 -2.94 22.23 -20.16
N LYS A 311 -2.94 23.42 -20.75
CA LYS A 311 -1.84 23.87 -21.63
C LYS A 311 -0.58 24.17 -20.82
#